data_91c2e1d80359e8d80c4e4a46ba7d3ab1
#
_entry.id   91c2e1d80359e8d80c4e4a46ba7d3ab1
#
_cell.length_a   1.000
_cell.length_b   1.000
_cell.length_c   1.000
_cell.angle_alpha   90.00
_cell.angle_beta   90.00
_cell.angle_gamma   90.00
#
_symmetry.space_group_name_H-M   'P 1'
#
loop_
_entity.id
_entity.type
_entity.pdbx_description
1 polymer ?
#
loop_
_entity_poly.entity_id
_entity_poly.type
_entity_poly.pdbx_seq_one_letter_code
_entity_poly.pdbx_strand_id
1 'polypeptide(L)'
;VSNQVPGISEAEWEVMNVLWEKEPLTANEVIFSLQEKMDWKPKTIRTLLDRLVKKKVVGVNQNQKLYTFFPLYTQGECQKAEAQTFLKRIYGGTMKSMLVQFIEEEELTEEDMNELRSILNEKPKK
;
A
#
# COMPACT_ATOMS: atom_id res chain seq x y z
N VAL A 1 -18.29 0.03 -10.37
CA VAL A 1 -17.94 -0.60 -9.19
C VAL A 1 -16.67 -0.16 -8.61
N SER A 2 -16.76 0.27 -7.51
CA SER A 2 -15.60 0.69 -6.87
C SER A 2 -14.93 -0.45 -6.23
N ASN A 3 -13.71 -0.57 -6.48
CA ASN A 3 -12.90 -1.48 -5.78
C ASN A 3 -12.60 -0.90 -4.46
N GLN A 4 -13.41 -1.24 -3.53
CA GLN A 4 -13.18 -0.74 -2.21
C GLN A 4 -12.15 -1.59 -1.53
N VAL A 5 -10.92 -1.17 -1.64
CA VAL A 5 -9.85 -1.83 -0.92
C VAL A 5 -10.09 -1.61 0.57
N PRO A 6 -10.14 -2.69 1.37
CA PRO A 6 -10.33 -2.51 2.81
C PRO A 6 -9.21 -1.70 3.42
N GLY A 7 -9.50 -1.03 4.52
CA GLY A 7 -8.50 -0.23 5.20
C GLY A 7 -7.35 -1.08 5.72
N ILE A 8 -6.15 -0.59 5.51
CA ILE A 8 -4.94 -1.29 5.92
C ILE A 8 -4.22 -0.39 6.92
N SER A 9 -3.95 -0.91 8.11
CA SER A 9 -3.25 -0.14 9.13
C SER A 9 -1.77 0.00 8.77
N GLU A 10 -1.09 0.90 9.45
CA GLU A 10 0.34 1.08 9.22
C GLU A 10 1.12 -0.21 9.47
N ALA A 11 0.77 -0.91 10.54
CA ALA A 11 1.46 -2.16 10.84
C ALA A 11 1.14 -3.23 9.80
N GLU A 12 -0.11 -3.29 9.38
CA GLU A 12 -0.51 -4.24 8.34
C GLU A 12 0.17 -3.93 7.02
N TRP A 13 0.44 -2.66 6.76
CA TRP A 13 1.11 -2.26 5.54
C TRP A 13 2.51 -2.85 5.45
N GLU A 14 3.18 -2.99 6.59
CA GLU A 14 4.51 -3.60 6.59
C GLU A 14 4.44 -5.06 6.16
N VAL A 15 3.39 -5.77 6.57
CA VAL A 15 3.18 -7.14 6.13
C VAL A 15 2.95 -7.17 4.62
N MET A 16 2.12 -6.26 4.14
CA MET A 16 1.84 -6.19 2.71
C MET A 16 3.08 -5.90 1.89
N ASN A 17 3.95 -5.02 2.38
CA ASN A 17 5.21 -4.73 1.68
C ASN A 17 6.02 -6.00 1.44
N VAL A 18 6.08 -6.86 2.44
CA VAL A 18 6.81 -8.12 2.30
C VAL A 18 6.18 -9.00 1.24
N LEU A 19 4.84 -9.08 1.24
CA LEU A 19 4.14 -9.93 0.28
C LEU A 19 4.21 -9.38 -1.13
N TRP A 20 4.13 -8.06 -1.29
CA TRP A 20 4.24 -7.47 -2.62
C TRP A 20 5.63 -7.68 -3.22
N GLU A 21 6.64 -7.71 -2.36
CA GLU A 21 8.00 -7.88 -2.81
C GLU A 21 8.27 -9.33 -3.24
N LYS A 22 7.69 -10.29 -2.51
CA LYS A 22 8.03 -11.68 -2.75
C LYS A 22 6.86 -12.57 -2.34
N GLU A 23 6.08 -12.99 -3.30
CA GLU A 23 4.92 -13.82 -3.03
C GLU A 23 4.97 -15.06 -3.90
N PRO A 24 4.33 -16.16 -3.47
CA PRO A 24 3.67 -16.35 -2.19
C PRO A 24 4.67 -16.73 -1.11
N LEU A 25 4.29 -16.49 0.15
CA LEU A 25 5.16 -16.80 1.27
C LEU A 25 4.38 -17.55 2.34
N THR A 26 5.10 -18.40 3.07
CA THR A 26 4.51 -19.01 4.27
C THR A 26 4.50 -17.99 5.39
N ALA A 27 3.71 -18.27 6.42
CA ALA A 27 3.66 -17.38 7.59
C ALA A 27 5.05 -17.20 8.20
N ASN A 28 5.80 -18.31 8.31
CA ASN A 28 7.13 -18.23 8.90
C ASN A 28 8.07 -17.36 8.08
N GLU A 29 7.94 -17.43 6.75
CA GLU A 29 8.76 -16.58 5.88
C GLU A 29 8.42 -15.10 6.05
N VAL A 30 7.14 -14.78 6.20
CA VAL A 30 6.73 -13.40 6.45
C VAL A 30 7.29 -12.93 7.78
N ILE A 31 7.16 -13.78 8.81
CA ILE A 31 7.66 -13.44 10.14
C ILE A 31 9.16 -13.20 10.11
N PHE A 32 9.89 -14.07 9.45
CA PHE A 32 11.35 -13.93 9.36
C PHE A 32 11.73 -12.63 8.69
N SER A 33 11.09 -12.32 7.57
CA SER A 33 11.40 -11.08 6.84
C SER A 33 11.13 -9.85 7.67
N LEU A 34 10.02 -9.82 8.39
CA LEU A 34 9.67 -8.65 9.16
C LEU A 34 10.52 -8.50 10.41
N GLN A 35 10.95 -9.60 11.00
CA GLN A 35 11.78 -9.50 12.19
C GLN A 35 13.15 -8.91 11.91
N GLU A 36 13.57 -8.93 10.65
CA GLU A 36 14.81 -8.28 10.26
C GLU A 36 14.68 -6.76 10.22
N LYS A 37 13.46 -6.27 10.04
CA LYS A 37 13.20 -4.83 9.90
C LYS A 37 12.55 -4.22 11.12
N MET A 38 11.67 -4.98 11.75
CA MET A 38 10.85 -4.46 12.83
C MET A 38 11.14 -5.24 14.11
N ASP A 39 11.04 -4.56 15.24
CA ASP A 39 11.22 -5.22 16.53
C ASP A 39 9.88 -5.78 17.00
N TRP A 40 9.31 -6.67 16.20
CA TRP A 40 8.02 -7.27 16.49
C TRP A 40 8.18 -8.73 16.82
N LYS A 41 7.32 -9.21 17.69
CA LYS A 41 7.31 -10.63 18.03
C LYS A 41 6.58 -11.42 16.97
N PRO A 42 6.93 -12.70 16.81
CA PRO A 42 6.25 -13.54 15.80
C PRO A 42 4.74 -13.55 15.96
N LYS A 43 4.25 -13.55 17.19
CA LYS A 43 2.81 -13.57 17.42
C LYS A 43 2.15 -12.30 16.90
N THR A 44 2.80 -11.17 17.07
CA THR A 44 2.28 -9.90 16.57
C THR A 44 2.16 -9.95 15.05
N ILE A 45 3.21 -10.41 14.38
CA ILE A 45 3.21 -10.51 12.93
C ILE A 45 2.13 -11.47 12.45
N ARG A 46 1.99 -12.59 13.12
CA ARG A 46 0.97 -13.57 12.75
C ARG A 46 -0.43 -12.98 12.89
N THR A 47 -0.66 -12.21 13.95
CA THR A 47 -1.95 -11.55 14.13
C THR A 47 -2.25 -10.59 13.00
N LEU A 48 -1.25 -9.81 12.57
CA LEU A 48 -1.43 -8.88 11.47
C LEU A 48 -1.76 -9.62 10.18
N LEU A 49 -1.06 -10.71 9.93
CA LEU A 49 -1.31 -11.51 8.74
C LEU A 49 -2.73 -12.09 8.77
N ASP A 50 -3.14 -12.61 9.92
CA ASP A 50 -4.48 -13.17 10.05
C ASP A 50 -5.56 -12.11 9.84
N ARG A 51 -5.32 -10.88 10.30
CA ARG A 51 -6.24 -9.79 10.08
C ARG A 51 -6.38 -9.46 8.61
N LEU A 52 -5.28 -9.47 7.89
CA LEU A 52 -5.31 -9.18 6.46
C LEU A 52 -6.06 -10.25 5.69
N VAL A 53 -5.94 -11.50 6.12
CA VAL A 53 -6.71 -12.58 5.53
C VAL A 53 -8.18 -12.38 5.80
N LYS A 54 -8.53 -12.01 7.02
CA LYS A 54 -9.92 -11.80 7.40
C LYS A 54 -10.52 -10.63 6.65
N LYS A 55 -9.74 -9.60 6.39
CA LYS A 55 -10.17 -8.44 5.62
C LYS A 55 -10.27 -8.74 4.12
N LYS A 56 -9.76 -9.87 3.71
CA LYS A 56 -9.72 -10.28 2.30
C LYS A 56 -8.78 -9.40 1.48
N VAL A 57 -7.72 -8.93 2.10
CA VAL A 57 -6.64 -8.26 1.40
C VAL A 57 -5.56 -9.25 1.03
N VAL A 58 -5.45 -10.34 1.80
CA VAL A 58 -4.48 -11.40 1.57
C VAL A 58 -5.24 -12.71 1.36
N GLY A 59 -4.84 -13.44 0.35
CA GLY A 59 -5.39 -14.76 0.09
C GLY A 59 -4.50 -15.84 0.66
N VAL A 60 -5.07 -17.01 0.87
CA VAL A 60 -4.36 -18.16 1.42
C VAL A 60 -4.48 -19.33 0.46
N ASN A 61 -3.34 -19.90 0.09
CA ASN A 61 -3.33 -21.13 -0.69
C ASN A 61 -3.19 -22.29 0.25
N GLN A 62 -4.24 -23.06 0.38
CA GLN A 62 -4.30 -24.16 1.32
C GLN A 62 -4.11 -25.53 0.66
N ASN A 63 -3.82 -25.54 -0.62
CA ASN A 63 -3.69 -26.79 -1.37
C ASN A 63 -2.36 -27.48 -1.15
N GLN A 64 -1.45 -26.83 -0.48
CA GLN A 64 -0.13 -27.38 -0.23
C GLN A 64 0.02 -27.74 1.23
N LYS A 65 1.08 -28.50 1.51
CA LYS A 65 1.37 -28.94 2.85
C LYS A 65 1.51 -27.76 3.81
N LEU A 66 2.20 -26.71 3.33
CA LEU A 66 2.31 -25.47 4.08
C LEU A 66 1.43 -24.43 3.41
N TYR A 67 0.65 -23.73 4.20
CA TYR A 67 -0.17 -22.64 3.67
C TYR A 67 0.73 -21.50 3.23
N THR A 68 0.43 -20.95 2.07
CA THR A 68 1.13 -19.76 1.60
C THR A 68 0.15 -18.62 1.44
N PHE A 69 0.67 -17.42 1.52
CA PHE A 69 -0.12 -16.21 1.52
C PHE A 69 0.30 -15.32 0.35
N PHE A 70 -0.65 -14.63 -0.21
CA PHE A 70 -0.39 -13.76 -1.36
C PHE A 70 -1.35 -12.58 -1.32
N PRO A 71 -0.94 -11.42 -1.88
CA PRO A 71 -1.81 -10.25 -1.85
C PRO A 71 -2.94 -10.40 -2.87
N LEU A 72 -4.13 -9.94 -2.49
CA LEU A 72 -5.29 -9.94 -3.38
C LEU A 72 -5.44 -8.62 -4.11
N TYR A 73 -4.70 -7.60 -3.69
CA TYR A 73 -4.68 -6.30 -4.34
C TYR A 73 -3.24 -5.93 -4.64
N THR A 74 -3.02 -5.25 -5.75
CA THR A 74 -1.68 -4.80 -6.08
C THR A 74 -1.26 -3.66 -5.16
N GLN A 75 0.03 -3.43 -5.10
CA GLN A 75 0.55 -2.32 -4.31
C GLN A 75 -0.03 -0.99 -4.80
N GLY A 76 -0.10 -0.82 -6.13
CA GLY A 76 -0.67 0.40 -6.69
C GLY A 76 -2.12 0.62 -6.31
N GLU A 77 -2.91 -0.47 -6.32
CA GLU A 77 -4.31 -0.36 -5.93
C GLU A 77 -4.45 0.09 -4.48
N CYS A 78 -3.64 -0.46 -3.61
CA CYS A 78 -3.69 -0.10 -2.20
C CYS A 78 -3.17 1.31 -1.96
N GLN A 79 -2.11 1.70 -2.68
CA GLN A 79 -1.60 3.06 -2.58
C GLN A 79 -2.64 4.08 -2.99
N LYS A 80 -3.31 3.81 -4.10
CA LYS A 80 -4.33 4.72 -4.60
C LYS A 80 -5.49 4.84 -3.61
N ALA A 81 -5.95 3.71 -3.08
CA ALA A 81 -7.06 3.74 -2.12
C ALA A 81 -6.68 4.51 -0.86
N GLU A 82 -5.47 4.32 -0.38
CA GLU A 82 -5.01 5.00 0.82
C GLU A 82 -4.87 6.50 0.57
N ALA A 83 -4.35 6.87 -0.60
CA ALA A 83 -4.23 8.27 -0.97
C ALA A 83 -5.58 8.95 -1.05
N GLN A 84 -6.57 8.27 -1.64
CA GLN A 84 -7.91 8.84 -1.74
C GLN A 84 -8.56 9.03 -0.38
N THR A 85 -8.36 8.09 0.53
CA THR A 85 -8.88 8.22 1.89
C THR A 85 -8.24 9.41 2.59
N PHE A 86 -6.92 9.55 2.44
CA PHE A 86 -6.17 10.65 3.03
C PHE A 86 -6.67 11.99 2.49
N LEU A 87 -6.83 12.08 1.17
CA LEU A 87 -7.28 13.32 0.54
C LEU A 87 -8.66 13.72 1.03
N LYS A 88 -9.56 12.76 1.15
CA LYS A 88 -10.90 13.05 1.65
C LYS A 88 -10.85 13.60 3.06
N ARG A 89 -10.05 12.97 3.92
CA ARG A 89 -10.04 13.34 5.33
C ARG A 89 -9.35 14.67 5.58
N ILE A 90 -8.27 14.93 4.87
CA ILE A 90 -7.41 16.08 5.16
C ILE A 90 -7.68 17.26 4.21
N TYR A 91 -7.92 16.97 2.95
CA TYR A 91 -7.99 18.03 1.94
C TYR A 91 -9.37 18.18 1.30
N GLY A 92 -10.38 17.58 1.88
CA GLY A 92 -11.73 17.72 1.34
C GLY A 92 -11.96 16.97 0.04
N GLY A 93 -11.06 16.08 -0.34
CA GLY A 93 -11.27 15.18 -1.44
C GLY A 93 -10.61 15.49 -2.75
N THR A 94 -9.88 16.63 -2.87
CA THR A 94 -9.27 16.95 -4.14
C THR A 94 -7.76 16.86 -4.06
N MET A 95 -7.19 16.15 -5.02
CA MET A 95 -5.74 16.09 -5.16
C MET A 95 -5.17 17.46 -5.51
N LYS A 96 -5.94 18.28 -6.23
CA LYS A 96 -5.49 19.60 -6.61
C LYS A 96 -5.12 20.44 -5.38
N SER A 97 -5.97 20.41 -4.35
CA SER A 97 -5.70 21.19 -3.14
C SER A 97 -4.38 20.78 -2.50
N MET A 98 -4.14 19.47 -2.44
CA MET A 98 -2.90 18.98 -1.86
C MET A 98 -1.70 19.39 -2.71
N LEU A 99 -1.82 19.22 -4.02
CA LEU A 99 -0.71 19.53 -4.92
C LEU A 99 -0.35 21.01 -4.88
N VAL A 100 -1.37 21.88 -4.87
CA VAL A 100 -1.11 23.31 -4.81
C VAL A 100 -0.33 23.67 -3.57
N GLN A 101 -0.74 23.12 -2.42
CA GLN A 101 -0.05 23.42 -1.18
C GLN A 101 1.40 22.96 -1.21
N PHE A 102 1.63 21.72 -1.65
CA PHE A 102 2.99 21.19 -1.66
C PHE A 102 3.87 21.88 -2.69
N ILE A 103 3.33 22.20 -3.85
CA ILE A 103 4.11 22.87 -4.87
C ILE A 103 4.54 24.25 -4.42
N GLU A 104 3.67 24.95 -3.69
CA GLU A 104 3.98 26.30 -3.22
C GLU A 104 4.98 26.30 -2.08
N GLU A 105 4.99 25.25 -1.25
CA GLU A 105 5.80 25.24 -0.05
C GLU A 105 7.08 24.44 -0.17
N GLU A 106 7.09 23.43 -1.06
CA GLU A 106 8.26 22.58 -1.20
C GLU A 106 9.18 23.13 -2.27
N GLU A 107 10.47 22.92 -2.09
CA GLU A 107 11.44 23.32 -3.09
C GLU A 107 11.55 22.25 -4.15
N LEU A 108 10.97 22.51 -5.28
CA LEU A 108 11.08 21.61 -6.42
C LEU A 108 12.22 22.10 -7.31
N THR A 109 13.03 21.17 -7.77
CA THR A 109 14.07 21.51 -8.73
C THR A 109 13.43 21.81 -10.08
N GLU A 110 14.20 22.45 -10.94
CA GLU A 110 13.72 22.71 -12.29
C GLU A 110 13.44 21.42 -13.02
N GLU A 111 14.25 20.41 -12.75
CA GLU A 111 14.04 19.09 -13.34
C GLU A 111 12.73 18.47 -12.89
N ASP A 112 12.44 18.58 -11.59
CA ASP A 112 11.18 18.08 -11.05
C ASP A 112 9.98 18.76 -11.71
N MET A 113 10.05 20.08 -11.86
CA MET A 113 8.96 20.82 -12.44
C MET A 113 8.75 20.45 -13.90
N ASN A 114 9.83 20.26 -14.64
CA ASN A 114 9.74 19.86 -16.03
C ASN A 114 9.13 18.48 -16.18
N GLU A 115 9.51 17.57 -15.29
CA GLU A 115 8.96 16.22 -15.31
C GLU A 115 7.46 16.25 -15.04
N LEU A 116 7.04 17.03 -14.04
CA LEU A 116 5.63 17.14 -13.72
C LEU A 116 4.84 17.75 -14.88
N ARG A 117 5.39 18.78 -15.51
CA ARG A 117 4.72 19.38 -16.66
C ARG A 117 4.54 18.36 -17.77
N SER A 118 5.57 17.57 -18.01
CA SER A 118 5.51 16.57 -19.07
C SER A 118 4.40 15.56 -18.81
N ILE A 119 4.30 15.08 -17.59
CA ILE A 119 3.27 14.13 -17.22
C ILE A 119 1.88 14.73 -17.39
N LEU A 120 1.70 15.96 -16.93
CA LEU A 120 0.41 16.62 -17.03
C LEU A 120 0.00 16.88 -18.47
N ASN A 121 0.97 17.20 -19.32
CA ASN A 121 0.69 17.45 -20.73
C ASN A 121 0.29 16.20 -21.49
N GLU A 122 0.76 15.04 -21.03
CA GLU A 122 0.44 13.79 -21.69
C GLU A 122 -0.87 13.20 -21.21
N LYS A 123 -1.42 13.72 -20.12
CA LYS A 123 -2.64 13.18 -19.58
C LYS A 123 -3.82 13.52 -20.48
N PRO A 124 -4.71 12.56 -20.76
CA PRO A 124 -5.85 12.86 -21.63
C PRO A 124 -6.73 13.94 -21.02
N LYS A 125 -7.20 14.82 -21.86
CA LYS A 125 -8.13 15.86 -21.43
C LYS A 125 -9.54 15.33 -21.54
N LYS A 126 -10.38 15.74 -20.63
CA LYS A 126 -11.78 15.39 -20.71
C LYS A 126 -12.63 16.58 -21.02
#